data_9d0b085fdff8cf22162342fd196c7d8e
#
_entry.id   9d0b085fdff8cf22162342fd196c7d8e
#
_cell.length_a   1.000
_cell.length_b   1.000
_cell.length_c   1.000
_cell.angle_alpha   90.00
_cell.angle_beta   90.00
_cell.angle_gamma   90.00
#
_symmetry.space_group_name_H-M   'P 1'
#
loop_
_entity.id
_entity.type
_entity.pdbx_description
1 polymer ?
#
loop_
_entity_poly.entity_id
_entity_poly.type
_entity_poly.pdbx_seq_one_letter_code
_entity_poly.pdbx_strand_id
1 'polypeptide(L)'
;MHMNLKGKRVVVAGGSRGIGRSIALGFAAAGADVSIYARGRAALDATSAEIAAHGVRLHSAICDLADKDAIATYIAAAADTLGGIDVLVNNASGFGAADDEAGWAKGLSVDLMATVRASQAATPFIENSGGGAILNISSISGYRASARTPSYAAVKAALINYTMSQALMLAPKKIRVNAIAPGSIEFPGGIWAERKAANPQLYQAVLRSIPWGRLGRPEEVANAALFLCSDAGSWVTGQTLAVDGGQLLG
;
A
#
# COMPACT_ATOMS: atom_id res chain seq x y z
N MET A 1 -14.06 18.10 -3.94
CA MET A 1 -14.78 16.89 -3.51
C MET A 1 -14.12 16.43 -2.21
N HIS A 2 -14.77 16.60 -1.07
CA HIS A 2 -14.24 16.09 0.19
C HIS A 2 -14.55 14.61 0.26
N MET A 3 -13.51 13.76 0.22
CA MET A 3 -13.63 12.34 0.49
C MET A 3 -13.82 12.16 2.00
N ASN A 4 -15.07 12.20 2.45
CA ASN A 4 -15.39 12.00 3.86
C ASN A 4 -15.25 10.51 4.19
N LEU A 5 -14.28 10.17 5.03
CA LEU A 5 -14.06 8.82 5.52
C LEU A 5 -14.30 8.69 7.03
N LYS A 6 -15.01 9.68 7.60
CA LYS A 6 -15.34 9.71 9.03
C LYS A 6 -16.04 8.43 9.46
N GLY A 7 -15.52 7.82 10.51
CA GLY A 7 -16.02 6.56 11.06
C GLY A 7 -15.63 5.29 10.29
N LYS A 8 -14.88 5.40 9.20
CA LYS A 8 -14.25 4.23 8.55
C LYS A 8 -13.05 3.76 9.35
N ARG A 9 -12.83 2.47 9.38
CA ARG A 9 -11.77 1.77 10.11
C ARG A 9 -10.79 1.19 9.10
N VAL A 10 -9.58 1.73 9.09
CA VAL A 10 -8.59 1.49 8.03
C VAL A 10 -7.35 0.84 8.60
N VAL A 11 -6.91 -0.25 8.01
CA VAL A 11 -5.64 -0.93 8.33
C VAL A 11 -4.64 -0.70 7.21
N VAL A 12 -3.44 -0.18 7.53
CA VAL A 12 -2.37 0.11 6.55
C VAL A 12 -1.11 -0.69 6.86
N ALA A 13 -0.79 -1.65 6.01
CA ALA A 13 0.46 -2.41 6.06
C ALA A 13 1.65 -1.54 5.67
N GLY A 14 2.70 -1.50 6.50
CA GLY A 14 3.88 -0.67 6.24
C GLY A 14 3.58 0.82 6.35
N GLY A 15 2.72 1.21 7.30
CA GLY A 15 2.25 2.58 7.51
C GLY A 15 3.24 3.55 8.15
N SER A 16 4.51 3.15 8.39
CA SER A 16 5.45 3.94 9.20
C SER A 16 6.31 4.94 8.41
N ARG A 17 6.36 4.86 7.08
CA ARG A 17 7.16 5.77 6.23
C ARG A 17 6.66 5.83 4.79
N GLY A 18 7.10 6.86 4.04
CA GLY A 18 6.88 7.01 2.61
C GLY A 18 5.39 6.92 2.23
N ILE A 19 5.08 6.14 1.21
CA ILE A 19 3.73 5.99 0.66
C ILE A 19 2.75 5.53 1.74
N GLY A 20 3.09 4.49 2.51
CA GLY A 20 2.20 3.96 3.55
C GLY A 20 1.90 4.97 4.65
N ARG A 21 2.91 5.75 5.10
CA ARG A 21 2.70 6.84 6.05
C ARG A 21 1.76 7.91 5.48
N SER A 22 1.99 8.36 4.24
CA SER A 22 1.12 9.36 3.60
C SER A 22 -0.31 8.86 3.42
N ILE A 23 -0.50 7.58 3.09
CA ILE A 23 -1.81 6.95 3.03
C ILE A 23 -2.47 6.97 4.42
N ALA A 24 -1.77 6.53 5.47
CA ALA A 24 -2.31 6.48 6.83
C ALA A 24 -2.71 7.88 7.34
N LEU A 25 -1.85 8.88 7.13
CA LEU A 25 -2.14 10.28 7.49
C LEU A 25 -3.29 10.86 6.66
N GLY A 26 -3.38 10.55 5.38
CA GLY A 26 -4.49 10.96 4.53
C GLY A 26 -5.84 10.43 5.02
N PHE A 27 -5.90 9.15 5.42
CA PHE A 27 -7.09 8.57 6.03
C PHE A 27 -7.44 9.21 7.37
N ALA A 28 -6.46 9.44 8.25
CA ALA A 28 -6.67 10.12 9.52
C ALA A 28 -7.19 11.55 9.33
N ALA A 29 -6.60 12.31 8.41
CA ALA A 29 -7.06 13.66 8.07
C ALA A 29 -8.48 13.69 7.47
N ALA A 30 -8.90 12.60 6.83
CA ALA A 30 -10.27 12.42 6.33
C ALA A 30 -11.25 11.91 7.41
N GLY A 31 -10.79 11.74 8.66
CA GLY A 31 -11.61 11.35 9.82
C GLY A 31 -11.79 9.85 10.02
N ALA A 32 -10.99 9.03 9.36
CA ALA A 32 -11.01 7.59 9.57
C ALA A 32 -10.19 7.19 10.81
N ASP A 33 -10.64 6.15 11.51
CA ASP A 33 -9.86 5.45 12.51
C ASP A 33 -8.78 4.60 11.82
N VAL A 34 -7.54 4.63 12.30
CA VAL A 34 -6.40 4.06 11.56
C VAL A 34 -5.63 3.05 12.40
N SER A 35 -5.31 1.93 11.78
CA SER A 35 -4.34 0.96 12.30
C SER A 35 -3.14 0.88 11.37
N ILE A 36 -1.91 0.97 11.92
CA ILE A 36 -0.67 0.86 11.17
C ILE A 36 0.25 -0.19 11.76
N TYR A 37 0.94 -0.93 10.91
CA TYR A 37 1.99 -1.84 11.34
C TYR A 37 3.24 -1.76 10.47
N ALA A 38 4.37 -1.99 11.13
CA ALA A 38 5.69 -2.00 10.51
C ALA A 38 6.68 -2.77 11.39
N ARG A 39 7.91 -2.99 10.90
CA ARG A 39 8.96 -3.66 11.68
C ARG A 39 9.74 -2.72 12.60
N GLY A 40 9.85 -1.44 12.26
CA GLY A 40 10.69 -0.47 12.95
C GLY A 40 9.92 0.36 13.97
N ARG A 41 10.26 0.24 15.27
CA ARG A 41 9.59 0.91 16.39
C ARG A 41 9.61 2.43 16.24
N ALA A 42 10.77 3.04 16.09
CA ALA A 42 10.89 4.51 16.10
C ALA A 42 10.05 5.21 15.02
N ALA A 43 10.09 4.70 13.77
CA ALA A 43 9.29 5.26 12.68
C ALA A 43 7.79 4.99 12.87
N LEU A 44 7.43 3.86 13.47
CA LEU A 44 6.05 3.52 13.79
C LEU A 44 5.49 4.48 14.85
N ASP A 45 6.22 4.71 15.93
CA ASP A 45 5.82 5.58 17.03
C ASP A 45 5.69 7.04 16.55
N ALA A 46 6.63 7.52 15.73
CA ALA A 46 6.56 8.85 15.14
C ALA A 46 5.29 9.04 14.28
N THR A 47 4.99 8.09 13.40
CA THR A 47 3.78 8.16 12.56
C THR A 47 2.51 8.01 13.39
N SER A 48 2.54 7.20 14.45
CA SER A 48 1.42 7.05 15.39
C SER A 48 1.08 8.37 16.07
N ALA A 49 2.08 9.12 16.52
CA ALA A 49 1.87 10.44 17.12
C ALA A 49 1.23 11.43 16.14
N GLU A 50 1.65 11.41 14.86
CA GLU A 50 1.06 12.25 13.83
C GLU A 50 -0.39 11.87 13.52
N ILE A 51 -0.72 10.57 13.47
CA ILE A 51 -2.11 10.10 13.28
C ILE A 51 -2.97 10.51 14.48
N ALA A 52 -2.48 10.34 15.71
CA ALA A 52 -3.21 10.70 16.93
C ALA A 52 -3.54 12.20 16.99
N ALA A 53 -2.72 13.06 16.40
CA ALA A 53 -2.96 14.50 16.33
C ALA A 53 -4.23 14.88 15.53
N HIS A 54 -4.76 13.97 14.70
CA HIS A 54 -6.04 14.16 14.00
C HIS A 54 -7.27 13.81 14.87
N GLY A 55 -7.08 13.33 16.11
CA GLY A 55 -8.20 13.04 17.02
C GLY A 55 -9.02 11.80 16.66
N VAL A 56 -8.46 10.90 15.87
CA VAL A 56 -9.07 9.62 15.47
C VAL A 56 -8.57 8.47 16.37
N ARG A 57 -9.29 7.35 16.40
CA ARG A 57 -8.79 6.14 17.06
C ARG A 57 -7.58 5.60 16.31
N LEU A 58 -6.58 5.16 17.06
CA LEU A 58 -5.35 4.63 16.53
C LEU A 58 -5.03 3.26 17.16
N HIS A 59 -4.63 2.31 16.32
CA HIS A 59 -3.94 1.11 16.73
C HIS A 59 -2.59 1.03 16.01
N SER A 60 -1.52 0.67 16.71
CA SER A 60 -0.23 0.43 16.07
C SER A 60 0.55 -0.67 16.78
N ALA A 61 1.15 -1.59 16.03
CA ALA A 61 2.01 -2.62 16.58
C ALA A 61 3.10 -3.04 15.59
N ILE A 62 4.17 -3.61 16.14
CA ILE A 62 5.21 -4.26 15.34
C ILE A 62 4.62 -5.56 14.78
N CYS A 63 4.80 -5.78 13.47
CA CYS A 63 4.44 -7.01 12.80
C CYS A 63 5.47 -7.34 11.73
N ASP A 64 6.00 -8.56 11.78
CA ASP A 64 6.81 -9.10 10.69
C ASP A 64 5.91 -9.72 9.63
N LEU A 65 5.94 -9.16 8.44
CA LEU A 65 5.11 -9.58 7.31
C LEU A 65 5.55 -10.91 6.67
N ALA A 66 6.72 -11.41 6.99
CA ALA A 66 7.14 -12.75 6.61
C ALA A 66 6.44 -13.82 7.46
N ASP A 67 6.00 -13.48 8.67
CA ASP A 67 5.30 -14.36 9.60
C ASP A 67 3.77 -14.30 9.38
N LYS A 68 3.21 -15.46 8.98
CA LYS A 68 1.76 -15.58 8.71
C LYS A 68 0.91 -15.40 9.97
N ASP A 69 1.37 -15.91 11.11
CA ASP A 69 0.62 -15.91 12.36
C ASP A 69 0.65 -14.53 13.00
N ALA A 70 1.78 -13.81 12.86
CA ALA A 70 1.89 -12.41 13.26
C ALA A 70 0.90 -11.51 12.48
N ILE A 71 0.72 -11.75 11.16
CA ILE A 71 -0.25 -11.00 10.35
C ILE A 71 -1.68 -11.24 10.84
N ALA A 72 -2.08 -12.50 11.03
CA ALA A 72 -3.43 -12.83 11.49
C ALA A 72 -3.73 -12.25 12.87
N THR A 73 -2.78 -12.38 13.81
CA THR A 73 -2.87 -11.81 15.16
C THR A 73 -3.01 -10.29 15.10
N TYR A 74 -2.20 -9.61 14.27
CA TYR A 74 -2.28 -8.17 14.11
C TYR A 74 -3.64 -7.70 13.58
N ILE A 75 -4.15 -8.34 12.53
CA ILE A 75 -5.44 -7.99 11.92
C ILE A 75 -6.59 -8.14 12.93
N ALA A 76 -6.58 -9.21 13.72
CA ALA A 76 -7.57 -9.43 14.77
C ALA A 76 -7.51 -8.34 15.86
N ALA A 77 -6.31 -8.00 16.35
CA ALA A 77 -6.11 -6.95 17.35
C ALA A 77 -6.51 -5.55 16.82
N ALA A 78 -6.24 -5.28 15.55
CA ALA A 78 -6.66 -4.05 14.90
C ALA A 78 -8.20 -3.96 14.80
N ALA A 79 -8.85 -5.06 14.41
CA ALA A 79 -10.30 -5.14 14.33
C ALA A 79 -10.96 -4.95 15.72
N ASP A 80 -10.40 -5.55 16.76
CA ASP A 80 -10.89 -5.39 18.14
C ASP A 80 -10.76 -3.94 18.59
N THR A 81 -9.58 -3.34 18.44
CA THR A 81 -9.31 -1.96 18.87
C THR A 81 -10.16 -0.93 18.13
N LEU A 82 -10.33 -1.10 16.82
CA LEU A 82 -11.11 -0.17 16.00
C LEU A 82 -12.61 -0.46 15.99
N GLY A 83 -13.05 -1.63 16.46
CA GLY A 83 -14.43 -2.09 16.42
C GLY A 83 -14.83 -2.64 15.03
N GLY A 84 -13.89 -3.19 14.27
CA GLY A 84 -14.05 -3.77 12.94
C GLY A 84 -13.05 -3.23 11.93
N ILE A 85 -13.21 -3.61 10.67
CA ILE A 85 -12.38 -3.15 9.53
C ILE A 85 -13.29 -2.84 8.35
N ASP A 86 -13.13 -1.67 7.73
CA ASP A 86 -13.80 -1.28 6.49
C ASP A 86 -12.84 -1.27 5.29
N VAL A 87 -11.56 -0.97 5.54
CA VAL A 87 -10.54 -0.84 4.50
C VAL A 87 -9.24 -1.51 4.93
N LEU A 88 -8.67 -2.32 4.02
CA LEU A 88 -7.30 -2.83 4.15
C LEU A 88 -6.43 -2.24 3.03
N VAL A 89 -5.28 -1.68 3.39
CA VAL A 89 -4.25 -1.23 2.43
C VAL A 89 -2.99 -2.08 2.56
N ASN A 90 -2.73 -2.91 1.58
CA ASN A 90 -1.53 -3.74 1.45
C ASN A 90 -0.43 -2.93 0.76
N ASN A 91 0.37 -2.17 1.54
CA ASN A 91 1.40 -1.29 0.99
C ASN A 91 2.83 -1.77 1.24
N ALA A 92 3.05 -2.61 2.23
CA ALA A 92 4.41 -3.02 2.57
C ALA A 92 5.14 -3.73 1.43
N SER A 93 6.45 -3.50 1.33
CA SER A 93 7.33 -4.16 0.37
C SER A 93 8.64 -4.57 1.01
N GLY A 94 9.11 -5.77 0.70
CA GLY A 94 10.45 -6.25 1.00
C GLY A 94 11.50 -5.73 0.03
N PHE A 95 11.07 -5.23 -1.11
CA PHE A 95 11.92 -4.79 -2.21
C PHE A 95 12.99 -5.82 -2.58
N GLY A 96 12.59 -7.07 -2.77
CA GLY A 96 13.45 -8.13 -3.30
C GLY A 96 13.75 -7.86 -4.77
N ALA A 97 14.87 -7.19 -5.07
CA ALA A 97 15.17 -6.67 -6.41
C ALA A 97 16.15 -7.55 -7.18
N ALA A 98 17.06 -8.24 -6.48
CA ALA A 98 18.08 -9.07 -7.09
C ALA A 98 17.47 -10.32 -7.75
N ASP A 99 18.06 -10.77 -8.85
CA ASP A 99 17.71 -12.02 -9.53
C ASP A 99 18.47 -13.20 -8.92
N ASP A 100 18.24 -13.40 -7.63
CA ASP A 100 18.78 -14.51 -6.85
C ASP A 100 17.73 -15.08 -5.90
N GLU A 101 18.01 -16.23 -5.31
CA GLU A 101 17.07 -16.91 -4.41
C GLU A 101 16.59 -16.02 -3.26
N ALA A 102 17.47 -15.20 -2.68
CA ALA A 102 17.15 -14.32 -1.57
C ALA A 102 16.22 -13.16 -2.01
N GLY A 103 16.46 -12.58 -3.18
CA GLY A 103 15.60 -11.53 -3.77
C GLY A 103 14.20 -12.07 -4.07
N TRP A 104 14.11 -13.26 -4.69
CA TRP A 104 12.84 -13.93 -4.95
C TRP A 104 12.10 -14.29 -3.66
N ALA A 105 12.78 -14.95 -2.71
CA ALA A 105 12.18 -15.33 -1.42
C ALA A 105 11.59 -14.10 -0.68
N LYS A 106 12.33 -12.99 -0.67
CA LYS A 106 11.91 -11.75 -0.04
C LYS A 106 10.70 -11.11 -0.73
N GLY A 107 10.70 -11.03 -2.07
CA GLY A 107 9.58 -10.52 -2.85
C GLY A 107 8.33 -11.38 -2.67
N LEU A 108 8.47 -12.71 -2.78
CA LEU A 108 7.34 -13.63 -2.62
C LEU A 108 6.78 -13.59 -1.20
N SER A 109 7.62 -13.59 -0.15
CA SER A 109 7.13 -13.64 1.24
C SER A 109 6.47 -12.34 1.68
N VAL A 110 7.10 -11.19 1.41
CA VAL A 110 6.67 -9.88 1.95
C VAL A 110 5.73 -9.13 1.01
N ASP A 111 6.00 -9.13 -0.31
CA ASP A 111 5.16 -8.36 -1.24
C ASP A 111 3.91 -9.15 -1.67
N LEU A 112 4.03 -10.46 -1.94
CA LEU A 112 2.91 -11.26 -2.42
C LEU A 112 2.18 -11.97 -1.27
N MET A 113 2.86 -12.85 -0.54
CA MET A 113 2.20 -13.70 0.45
C MET A 113 1.67 -12.93 1.65
N ALA A 114 2.34 -11.85 2.07
CA ALA A 114 1.78 -11.00 3.12
C ALA A 114 0.48 -10.30 2.67
N THR A 115 0.43 -9.85 1.40
CA THR A 115 -0.81 -9.29 0.81
C THR A 115 -1.94 -10.33 0.81
N VAL A 116 -1.66 -11.57 0.39
CA VAL A 116 -2.65 -12.67 0.39
C VAL A 116 -3.14 -12.93 1.82
N ARG A 117 -2.23 -13.11 2.76
CA ARG A 117 -2.53 -13.44 4.17
C ARG A 117 -3.31 -12.33 4.87
N ALA A 118 -2.87 -11.07 4.72
CA ALA A 118 -3.57 -9.93 5.32
C ALA A 118 -4.99 -9.78 4.73
N SER A 119 -5.14 -9.94 3.42
CA SER A 119 -6.45 -9.89 2.77
C SER A 119 -7.38 -11.01 3.25
N GLN A 120 -6.89 -12.24 3.36
CA GLN A 120 -7.66 -13.37 3.89
C GLN A 120 -8.08 -13.14 5.35
N ALA A 121 -7.17 -12.64 6.18
CA ALA A 121 -7.45 -12.36 7.59
C ALA A 121 -8.44 -11.20 7.77
N ALA A 122 -8.37 -10.15 6.94
CA ALA A 122 -9.22 -8.98 7.04
C ALA A 122 -10.62 -9.19 6.42
N THR A 123 -10.74 -10.06 5.42
CA THR A 123 -12.01 -10.27 4.68
C THR A 123 -13.22 -10.52 5.59
N PRO A 124 -13.18 -11.39 6.61
CA PRO A 124 -14.34 -11.61 7.48
C PRO A 124 -14.77 -10.33 8.23
N PHE A 125 -13.83 -9.52 8.67
CA PHE A 125 -14.12 -8.26 9.38
C PHE A 125 -14.73 -7.22 8.45
N ILE A 126 -14.24 -7.12 7.20
CA ILE A 126 -14.78 -6.20 6.19
C ILE A 126 -16.19 -6.66 5.77
N GLU A 127 -16.41 -7.96 5.59
CA GLU A 127 -17.73 -8.53 5.30
C GLU A 127 -18.73 -8.24 6.42
N ASN A 128 -18.34 -8.45 7.67
CA ASN A 128 -19.16 -8.16 8.86
C ASN A 128 -19.46 -6.66 9.01
N SER A 129 -18.65 -5.79 8.43
CA SER A 129 -18.91 -4.34 8.37
C SER A 129 -19.90 -3.95 7.25
N GLY A 130 -20.45 -4.92 6.53
CA GLY A 130 -21.40 -4.72 5.43
C GLY A 130 -20.73 -4.50 4.06
N GLY A 131 -19.44 -4.75 3.95
CA GLY A 131 -18.62 -4.53 2.77
C GLY A 131 -17.58 -3.42 2.98
N GLY A 132 -16.74 -3.17 1.97
CA GLY A 132 -15.66 -2.20 2.08
C GLY A 132 -14.67 -2.25 0.92
N ALA A 133 -13.40 -2.03 1.21
CA ALA A 133 -12.36 -2.02 0.17
C ALA A 133 -11.04 -2.68 0.61
N ILE A 134 -10.39 -3.34 -0.34
CA ILE A 134 -8.99 -3.76 -0.25
C ILE A 134 -8.20 -3.00 -1.32
N LEU A 135 -7.08 -2.41 -0.94
CA LEU A 135 -6.19 -1.71 -1.84
C LEU A 135 -4.80 -2.34 -1.81
N ASN A 136 -4.32 -2.79 -2.95
CA ASN A 136 -3.00 -3.37 -3.11
C ASN A 136 -2.03 -2.35 -3.74
N ILE A 137 -0.86 -2.13 -3.14
CA ILE A 137 0.15 -1.26 -3.74
C ILE A 137 1.11 -2.11 -4.56
N SER A 138 0.92 -2.05 -5.88
CA SER A 138 1.78 -2.67 -6.87
C SER A 138 2.93 -1.72 -7.27
N SER A 139 3.28 -1.64 -8.52
CA SER A 139 4.27 -0.74 -9.13
C SER A 139 4.06 -0.70 -10.64
N ILE A 140 4.47 0.37 -11.29
CA ILE A 140 4.60 0.40 -12.76
C ILE A 140 5.58 -0.67 -13.28
N SER A 141 6.50 -1.16 -12.44
CA SER A 141 7.37 -2.29 -12.79
C SER A 141 6.59 -3.57 -13.08
N GLY A 142 5.37 -3.73 -12.56
CA GLY A 142 4.50 -4.87 -12.87
C GLY A 142 3.89 -4.85 -14.27
N TYR A 143 4.00 -3.75 -15.00
CA TYR A 143 3.48 -3.61 -16.36
C TYR A 143 4.53 -3.81 -17.45
N ARG A 144 5.81 -3.79 -17.10
CA ARG A 144 6.90 -3.87 -18.07
C ARG A 144 8.08 -4.68 -17.56
N ALA A 145 8.90 -5.18 -18.49
CA ALA A 145 10.14 -5.86 -18.14
C ALA A 145 11.11 -4.95 -17.37
N SER A 146 11.82 -5.53 -16.40
CA SER A 146 12.82 -4.82 -15.61
C SER A 146 14.07 -5.66 -15.48
N ALA A 147 15.11 -5.37 -16.25
CA ALA A 147 16.39 -6.06 -16.17
C ALA A 147 17.15 -5.80 -14.86
N ARG A 148 16.84 -4.72 -14.15
CA ARG A 148 17.47 -4.37 -12.87
C ARG A 148 16.79 -4.93 -11.65
N THR A 149 15.52 -5.28 -11.76
CA THR A 149 14.70 -5.74 -10.64
C THR A 149 13.68 -6.79 -11.10
N PRO A 150 14.14 -7.91 -11.72
CA PRO A 150 13.22 -8.85 -12.37
C PRO A 150 12.27 -9.53 -11.38
N SER A 151 12.77 -9.97 -10.24
CA SER A 151 11.94 -10.58 -9.17
C SER A 151 10.87 -9.61 -8.64
N TYR A 152 11.26 -8.37 -8.36
CA TYR A 152 10.32 -7.34 -7.93
C TYR A 152 9.23 -7.07 -8.99
N ALA A 153 9.62 -6.92 -10.26
CA ALA A 153 8.69 -6.68 -11.35
C ALA A 153 7.68 -7.83 -11.52
N ALA A 154 8.16 -9.08 -11.48
CA ALA A 154 7.31 -10.26 -11.56
C ALA A 154 6.31 -10.36 -10.40
N VAL A 155 6.76 -10.11 -9.17
CA VAL A 155 5.89 -10.11 -8.00
C VAL A 155 4.85 -8.99 -8.07
N LYS A 156 5.22 -7.79 -8.55
CA LYS A 156 4.26 -6.69 -8.74
C LYS A 156 3.27 -6.96 -9.89
N ALA A 157 3.67 -7.68 -10.93
CA ALA A 157 2.75 -8.20 -11.95
C ALA A 157 1.77 -9.22 -11.38
N ALA A 158 2.25 -10.15 -10.54
CA ALA A 158 1.39 -11.10 -9.83
C ALA A 158 0.34 -10.40 -8.96
N LEU A 159 0.69 -9.30 -8.28
CA LEU A 159 -0.27 -8.50 -7.50
C LEU A 159 -1.33 -7.84 -8.37
N ILE A 160 -1.00 -7.38 -9.58
CA ILE A 160 -1.97 -6.83 -10.54
C ILE A 160 -3.01 -7.91 -10.90
N ASN A 161 -2.55 -9.10 -11.27
CA ASN A 161 -3.45 -10.21 -11.60
C ASN A 161 -4.28 -10.67 -10.37
N TYR A 162 -3.63 -10.80 -9.21
CA TYR A 162 -4.31 -11.19 -7.99
C TYR A 162 -5.41 -10.19 -7.58
N THR A 163 -5.19 -8.90 -7.80
CA THR A 163 -6.20 -7.85 -7.55
C THR A 163 -7.48 -8.10 -8.36
N MET A 164 -7.37 -8.44 -9.64
CA MET A 164 -8.53 -8.76 -10.49
C MET A 164 -9.25 -10.00 -10.00
N SER A 165 -8.51 -11.08 -9.72
CA SER A 165 -9.06 -12.32 -9.21
C SER A 165 -9.77 -12.12 -7.86
N GLN A 166 -9.14 -11.38 -6.95
CA GLN A 166 -9.68 -11.07 -5.63
C GLN A 166 -10.93 -10.20 -5.73
N ALA A 167 -10.97 -9.22 -6.64
CA ALA A 167 -12.14 -8.40 -6.91
C ALA A 167 -13.35 -9.25 -7.33
N LEU A 168 -13.13 -10.19 -8.25
CA LEU A 168 -14.18 -11.11 -8.70
C LEU A 168 -14.68 -12.01 -7.55
N MET A 169 -13.77 -12.57 -6.76
CA MET A 169 -14.10 -13.45 -5.63
C MET A 169 -14.87 -12.73 -4.52
N LEU A 170 -14.56 -11.46 -4.26
CA LEU A 170 -15.10 -10.72 -3.12
C LEU A 170 -16.28 -9.78 -3.48
N ALA A 171 -16.62 -9.65 -4.76
CA ALA A 171 -17.77 -8.86 -5.19
C ALA A 171 -19.11 -9.28 -4.54
N PRO A 172 -19.44 -10.59 -4.38
CA PRO A 172 -20.66 -11.01 -3.67
C PRO A 172 -20.71 -10.56 -2.19
N LYS A 173 -19.55 -10.30 -1.58
CA LYS A 173 -19.39 -9.79 -0.21
C LYS A 173 -19.41 -8.26 -0.13
N LYS A 174 -19.68 -7.58 -1.24
CA LYS A 174 -19.64 -6.11 -1.37
C LYS A 174 -18.27 -5.51 -1.02
N ILE A 175 -17.19 -6.25 -1.27
CA ILE A 175 -15.82 -5.80 -1.05
C ILE A 175 -15.20 -5.49 -2.41
N ARG A 176 -14.82 -4.23 -2.61
CA ARG A 176 -14.09 -3.80 -3.80
C ARG A 176 -12.60 -4.05 -3.61
N VAL A 177 -11.93 -4.49 -4.64
CA VAL A 177 -10.48 -4.69 -4.60
C VAL A 177 -9.86 -3.98 -5.78
N ASN A 178 -8.93 -3.07 -5.51
CA ASN A 178 -8.20 -2.34 -6.55
C ASN A 178 -6.70 -2.32 -6.22
N ALA A 179 -5.91 -1.93 -7.20
CA ALA A 179 -4.50 -1.67 -6.99
C ALA A 179 -4.12 -0.25 -7.41
N ILE A 180 -3.04 0.26 -6.83
CA ILE A 180 -2.30 1.40 -7.37
C ILE A 180 -0.95 0.88 -7.84
N ALA A 181 -0.49 1.36 -8.99
CA ALA A 181 0.85 1.15 -9.51
C ALA A 181 1.62 2.49 -9.50
N PRO A 182 2.33 2.81 -8.39
CA PRO A 182 3.13 4.02 -8.35
C PRO A 182 4.30 3.96 -9.33
N GLY A 183 4.65 5.12 -9.88
CA GLY A 183 5.91 5.35 -10.56
C GLY A 183 7.06 5.57 -9.57
N SER A 184 8.04 6.34 -9.99
CA SER A 184 9.17 6.73 -9.13
C SER A 184 8.73 7.79 -8.13
N ILE A 185 8.59 7.42 -6.86
CA ILE A 185 8.14 8.29 -5.77
C ILE A 185 9.31 8.66 -4.86
N GLU A 186 9.57 9.95 -4.67
CA GLU A 186 10.67 10.46 -3.83
C GLU A 186 10.16 10.88 -2.45
N PHE A 187 10.85 10.44 -1.40
CA PHE A 187 10.63 10.87 -0.02
C PHE A 187 11.92 10.69 0.80
N PRO A 188 12.08 11.40 1.93
CA PRO A 188 13.26 11.28 2.80
C PRO A 188 13.46 9.84 3.28
N GLY A 189 14.69 9.30 3.12
CA GLY A 189 15.03 7.92 3.46
C GLY A 189 14.41 6.87 2.53
N GLY A 190 13.84 7.28 1.40
CA GLY A 190 13.38 6.38 0.34
C GLY A 190 14.46 6.08 -0.68
N ILE A 191 14.26 5.02 -1.46
CA ILE A 191 15.24 4.53 -2.43
C ILE A 191 15.65 5.60 -3.47
N TRP A 192 14.77 6.53 -3.85
CA TRP A 192 15.10 7.58 -4.81
C TRP A 192 15.93 8.69 -4.20
N ALA A 193 15.70 9.03 -2.91
CA ALA A 193 16.55 9.97 -2.19
C ALA A 193 17.98 9.39 -2.02
N GLU A 194 18.09 8.08 -1.72
CA GLU A 194 19.38 7.38 -1.65
C GLU A 194 20.07 7.33 -3.03
N ARG A 195 19.36 6.99 -4.08
CA ARG A 195 19.88 6.94 -5.47
C ARG A 195 20.31 8.30 -5.98
N LYS A 196 19.64 9.37 -5.58
CA LYS A 196 20.03 10.76 -5.94
C LYS A 196 21.45 11.08 -5.47
N ALA A 197 21.81 10.60 -4.28
CA ALA A 197 23.15 10.77 -3.71
C ALA A 197 24.15 9.74 -4.26
N ALA A 198 23.78 8.46 -4.31
CA ALA A 198 24.70 7.37 -4.63
C ALA A 198 24.88 7.14 -6.14
N ASN A 199 23.88 7.43 -6.96
CA ASN A 199 23.93 7.27 -8.42
C ASN A 199 23.12 8.38 -9.13
N PRO A 200 23.66 9.63 -9.20
CA PRO A 200 22.99 10.76 -9.82
C PRO A 200 22.65 10.54 -11.31
N GLN A 201 23.46 9.75 -12.03
CA GLN A 201 23.23 9.46 -13.46
C GLN A 201 21.95 8.62 -13.63
N LEU A 202 21.77 7.58 -12.81
CA LEU A 202 20.55 6.80 -12.81
C LEU A 202 19.32 7.65 -12.41
N TYR A 203 19.47 8.48 -11.38
CA TYR A 203 18.40 9.39 -10.94
C TYR A 203 17.98 10.33 -12.09
N GLN A 204 18.93 10.96 -12.77
CA GLN A 204 18.65 11.85 -13.90
C GLN A 204 18.06 11.10 -15.11
N ALA A 205 18.50 9.87 -15.38
CA ALA A 205 17.93 9.05 -16.45
C ALA A 205 16.45 8.75 -16.20
N VAL A 206 16.11 8.39 -14.96
CA VAL A 206 14.72 8.13 -14.58
C VAL A 206 13.91 9.43 -14.59
N LEU A 207 14.44 10.54 -14.11
CA LEU A 207 13.77 11.83 -14.15
C LEU A 207 13.37 12.20 -15.59
N ARG A 208 14.29 12.00 -16.56
CA ARG A 208 13.99 12.26 -17.99
C ARG A 208 12.95 11.32 -18.59
N SER A 209 12.76 10.12 -18.03
CA SER A 209 11.72 9.19 -18.50
C SER A 209 10.33 9.51 -17.97
N ILE A 210 10.18 10.53 -17.13
CA ILE A 210 8.88 10.93 -16.60
C ILE A 210 8.41 12.18 -17.38
N PRO A 211 7.36 12.07 -18.22
CA PRO A 211 6.85 13.19 -19.01
C PRO A 211 6.49 14.43 -18.17
N TRP A 212 6.04 14.23 -16.92
CA TRP A 212 5.71 15.31 -15.98
C TRP A 212 6.94 16.07 -15.45
N GLY A 213 8.18 15.63 -15.77
CA GLY A 213 9.43 16.32 -15.46
C GLY A 213 9.89 16.26 -13.99
N ARG A 214 9.25 15.47 -13.14
CA ARG A 214 9.64 15.24 -11.73
C ARG A 214 9.24 13.87 -11.23
N LEU A 215 9.87 13.42 -10.15
CA LEU A 215 9.39 12.27 -9.41
C LEU A 215 8.06 12.60 -8.69
N GLY A 216 7.25 11.57 -8.46
CA GLY A 216 6.03 11.70 -7.69
C GLY A 216 6.30 11.87 -6.18
N ARG A 217 5.29 12.31 -5.46
CA ARG A 217 5.29 12.44 -4.00
C ARG A 217 4.35 11.41 -3.38
N PRO A 218 4.63 10.95 -2.14
CA PRO A 218 3.75 10.01 -1.44
C PRO A 218 2.29 10.45 -1.34
N GLU A 219 2.05 11.75 -1.20
CA GLU A 219 0.71 12.36 -1.08
C GLU A 219 -0.12 12.16 -2.35
N GLU A 220 0.52 12.08 -3.52
CA GLU A 220 -0.18 11.86 -4.80
C GLU A 220 -0.71 10.42 -4.88
N VAL A 221 0.04 9.46 -4.33
CA VAL A 221 -0.41 8.08 -4.18
C VAL A 221 -1.50 7.97 -3.10
N ALA A 222 -1.36 8.70 -1.98
CA ALA A 222 -2.35 8.73 -0.92
C ALA A 222 -3.70 9.28 -1.43
N ASN A 223 -3.72 10.34 -2.23
CA ASN A 223 -4.95 10.88 -2.80
C ASN A 223 -5.69 9.85 -3.67
N ALA A 224 -4.96 9.08 -4.48
CA ALA A 224 -5.54 7.98 -5.26
C ALA A 224 -6.07 6.85 -4.36
N ALA A 225 -5.36 6.54 -3.26
CA ALA A 225 -5.79 5.54 -2.28
C ALA A 225 -7.11 5.95 -1.61
N LEU A 226 -7.22 7.19 -1.17
CA LEU A 226 -8.44 7.72 -0.58
C LEU A 226 -9.62 7.65 -1.56
N PHE A 227 -9.41 8.05 -2.83
CA PHE A 227 -10.43 7.94 -3.87
C PHE A 227 -10.91 6.49 -4.02
N LEU A 228 -10.01 5.55 -4.25
CA LEU A 228 -10.36 4.15 -4.49
C LEU A 228 -11.02 3.47 -3.28
N CYS A 229 -10.73 3.93 -2.07
CA CYS A 229 -11.28 3.37 -0.84
C CYS A 229 -12.55 4.10 -0.33
N SER A 230 -12.87 5.28 -0.86
CA SER A 230 -14.07 6.05 -0.49
C SER A 230 -15.29 5.71 -1.34
N ASP A 231 -16.42 6.31 -1.00
CA ASP A 231 -17.67 6.21 -1.78
C ASP A 231 -17.53 6.82 -3.19
N ALA A 232 -16.58 7.74 -3.39
CA ALA A 232 -16.27 8.29 -4.72
C ALA A 232 -15.78 7.21 -5.70
N GLY A 233 -15.16 6.15 -5.18
CA GLY A 233 -14.73 4.97 -5.95
C GLY A 233 -15.70 3.78 -5.88
N SER A 234 -16.97 3.98 -5.47
CA SER A 234 -17.93 2.88 -5.19
C SER A 234 -18.21 1.95 -6.37
N TRP A 235 -18.01 2.41 -7.60
CA TRP A 235 -18.21 1.60 -8.81
C TRP A 235 -16.89 1.14 -9.45
N VAL A 236 -15.77 1.29 -8.73
CA VAL A 236 -14.43 0.89 -9.21
C VAL A 236 -13.98 -0.36 -8.46
N THR A 237 -13.81 -1.47 -9.16
CA THR A 237 -13.23 -2.71 -8.62
C THR A 237 -12.46 -3.46 -9.70
N GLY A 238 -11.44 -4.23 -9.32
CA GLY A 238 -10.57 -4.99 -10.23
C GLY A 238 -9.60 -4.14 -11.04
N GLN A 239 -9.49 -2.83 -10.74
CA GLN A 239 -8.66 -1.91 -11.51
C GLN A 239 -7.28 -1.72 -10.89
N THR A 240 -6.29 -1.46 -11.73
CA THR A 240 -4.97 -0.98 -11.30
C THR A 240 -4.74 0.40 -11.88
N LEU A 241 -4.68 1.40 -10.98
CA LEU A 241 -4.47 2.80 -11.35
C LEU A 241 -2.97 3.14 -11.30
N ALA A 242 -2.39 3.50 -12.45
CA ALA A 242 -1.04 4.05 -12.47
C ALA A 242 -1.03 5.48 -11.92
N VAL A 243 -0.11 5.76 -10.99
CA VAL A 243 0.12 7.08 -10.40
C VAL A 243 1.61 7.37 -10.60
N ASP A 244 1.98 7.84 -11.77
CA ASP A 244 3.36 7.79 -12.25
C ASP A 244 3.83 9.01 -13.07
N GLY A 245 3.00 10.03 -13.24
CA GLY A 245 3.35 11.21 -14.06
C GLY A 245 3.60 10.89 -15.53
N GLY A 246 3.02 9.79 -16.03
CA GLY A 246 3.19 9.31 -17.40
C GLY A 246 4.45 8.44 -17.61
N GLN A 247 5.13 8.01 -16.56
CA GLN A 247 6.37 7.23 -16.66
C GLN A 247 6.22 5.90 -17.42
N LEU A 248 5.02 5.34 -17.53
CA LEU A 248 4.73 4.17 -18.36
C LEU A 248 4.67 4.48 -19.85
N LEU A 249 4.52 5.76 -20.23
CA LEU A 249 4.36 6.21 -21.62
C LEU A 249 5.69 6.65 -22.26
N GLY A 250 6.76 6.84 -21.41
CA GLY A 250 8.08 7.31 -21.82
C GLY A 250 9.17 6.24 -21.79
#